data_bc985ebad97eeadcfc04ae97daaec664
#
_entry.id   bc985ebad97eeadcfc04ae97daaec664
#
_cell.length_a   1.000
_cell.length_b   1.000
_cell.length_c   1.000
_cell.angle_alpha   90.00
_cell.angle_beta   90.00
_cell.angle_gamma   90.00
#
_symmetry.space_group_name_H-M   'P 1'
#
loop_
_entity.id
_entity.type
_entity.pdbx_description
1 polymer ?
#
loop_
_entity_poly.entity_id
_entity_poly.type
_entity_poly.pdbx_seq_one_letter_code
_entity_poly.pdbx_strand_id
1 'polypeptide(L)'
;MKKYLLPNDVNWYRANFHCHTIHSDGAYTPEKVKEVYKNHGYSIVAYTDHDILLDHSDLNDEGFLALTSSEYAINQDKPSFDEIFGVKTNEWVRKKCMHLNIFSKDPHNTFMPATKVDQHWILKDRYPDTKCDGFVREYTIENLNEIIRRCNEAGFLVQLNHPYWSLNEREDYINLKGLWSLEILNYATELETGSEYCPYIYDDMVRNGMYNLVCTMGDDNHNHAGVRESFGGSTMIGAKELKYDQVIEAMEKGHIYCTSGRNNPPVFKALYVEDNIIKIDCSPVVNIVVNGYGRADRHITAPEEETITHAEFPLRESDVYFRITLRDEYGNNAHTHTYMVADYIEK
;
A
#
# COMPACT_ATOMS: atom_id res chain seq x y z
N MET A 1 1.85 -31.98 -2.79
CA MET A 1 0.47 -31.41 -2.55
C MET A 1 0.43 -29.97 -3.01
N LYS A 2 -0.72 -29.50 -3.58
CA LYS A 2 -0.85 -28.13 -4.06
C LYS A 2 -1.12 -27.14 -2.91
N LYS A 3 -0.25 -26.15 -2.73
CA LYS A 3 -0.38 -25.09 -1.73
C LYS A 3 -0.52 -23.74 -2.45
N TYR A 4 -1.66 -23.08 -2.34
CA TYR A 4 -1.89 -21.79 -2.97
C TYR A 4 -1.19 -20.66 -2.21
N LEU A 5 -0.48 -19.80 -2.95
CA LEU A 5 0.14 -18.54 -2.50
C LEU A 5 -0.87 -17.39 -2.59
N LEU A 6 -1.63 -17.36 -3.69
CA LEU A 6 -2.81 -16.51 -3.84
C LEU A 6 -4.05 -17.41 -3.89
N PRO A 7 -5.16 -17.09 -3.19
CA PRO A 7 -6.35 -17.92 -3.16
C PRO A 7 -6.95 -18.07 -4.57
N ASN A 8 -7.49 -19.27 -4.86
CA ASN A 8 -8.06 -19.60 -6.17
C ASN A 8 -9.59 -19.67 -6.20
N ASP A 9 -10.25 -19.61 -5.04
CA ASP A 9 -11.69 -19.72 -4.86
C ASP A 9 -12.34 -18.40 -4.41
N VAL A 10 -11.80 -17.28 -4.92
CA VAL A 10 -12.19 -15.91 -4.58
C VAL A 10 -12.46 -15.07 -5.83
N ASN A 11 -13.16 -13.97 -5.63
CA ASN A 11 -13.23 -12.87 -6.60
C ASN A 11 -12.09 -11.88 -6.31
N TRP A 12 -11.50 -11.33 -7.36
CA TRP A 12 -10.47 -10.31 -7.23
C TRP A 12 -11.07 -8.92 -7.41
N TYR A 13 -10.96 -8.08 -6.37
CA TYR A 13 -11.49 -6.72 -6.34
C TYR A 13 -10.34 -5.72 -6.44
N ARG A 14 -10.45 -4.80 -7.41
CA ARG A 14 -9.46 -3.73 -7.59
C ARG A 14 -9.71 -2.62 -6.58
N ALA A 15 -8.68 -2.26 -5.81
CA ALA A 15 -8.73 -1.26 -4.76
C ALA A 15 -7.77 -0.10 -5.01
N ASN A 16 -8.16 1.11 -4.64
CA ASN A 16 -7.26 2.23 -4.38
C ASN A 16 -7.16 2.44 -2.87
N PHE A 17 -5.95 2.36 -2.31
CA PHE A 17 -5.71 2.46 -0.87
C PHE A 17 -5.22 3.84 -0.42
N HIS A 18 -5.21 4.83 -1.33
CA HIS A 18 -4.79 6.18 -1.01
C HIS A 18 -5.58 7.18 -1.85
N CYS A 19 -6.45 7.97 -1.20
CA CYS A 19 -7.39 8.86 -1.87
C CYS A 19 -7.82 10.01 -0.95
N HIS A 20 -7.73 11.24 -1.45
CA HIS A 20 -8.16 12.45 -0.77
C HIS A 20 -9.45 13.01 -1.36
N THR A 21 -10.26 13.63 -0.51
CA THR A 21 -11.53 14.26 -0.87
C THR A 21 -11.58 15.70 -0.38
N ILE A 22 -12.73 16.37 -0.59
CA ILE A 22 -12.99 17.71 -0.05
C ILE A 22 -12.96 17.79 1.50
N HIS A 23 -12.92 16.65 2.17
CA HIS A 23 -12.80 16.61 3.63
C HIS A 23 -11.41 16.99 4.12
N SER A 24 -10.38 16.78 3.30
CA SER A 24 -9.03 17.33 3.51
C SER A 24 -8.67 18.35 2.43
N ASP A 25 -7.95 17.96 1.43
CA ASP A 25 -7.38 18.80 0.37
C ASP A 25 -7.60 18.26 -1.04
N GLY A 26 -8.39 17.20 -1.20
CA GLY A 26 -8.86 16.75 -2.50
C GLY A 26 -9.97 17.63 -3.08
N ALA A 27 -10.16 17.57 -4.40
CA ALA A 27 -11.14 18.40 -5.11
C ALA A 27 -12.51 17.72 -5.31
N TYR A 28 -12.60 16.39 -5.14
CA TYR A 28 -13.84 15.65 -5.34
C TYR A 28 -14.53 15.32 -4.02
N THR A 29 -15.88 15.26 -4.06
CA THR A 29 -16.65 14.69 -2.95
C THR A 29 -16.46 13.16 -2.92
N PRO A 30 -16.71 12.49 -1.79
CA PRO A 30 -16.63 11.02 -1.71
C PRO A 30 -17.50 10.32 -2.76
N GLU A 31 -18.71 10.82 -3.04
CA GLU A 31 -19.61 10.28 -4.07
C GLU A 31 -19.01 10.42 -5.47
N LYS A 32 -18.34 11.54 -5.75
CA LYS A 32 -17.68 11.76 -7.04
C LYS A 32 -16.47 10.86 -7.20
N VAL A 33 -15.70 10.63 -6.16
CA VAL A 33 -14.61 9.64 -6.15
C VAL A 33 -15.18 8.25 -6.46
N LYS A 34 -16.23 7.80 -5.74
CA LYS A 34 -16.91 6.54 -6.01
C LYS A 34 -17.30 6.41 -7.49
N GLU A 35 -18.02 7.40 -8.04
CA GLU A 35 -18.45 7.40 -9.44
C GLU A 35 -17.28 7.19 -10.39
N VAL A 36 -16.21 7.97 -10.21
CA VAL A 36 -15.06 8.00 -11.11
C VAL A 36 -14.26 6.69 -11.02
N TYR A 37 -13.99 6.20 -9.81
CA TYR A 37 -13.23 4.95 -9.61
C TYR A 37 -14.02 3.71 -10.05
N LYS A 38 -15.31 3.65 -9.76
CA LYS A 38 -16.19 2.55 -10.21
C LYS A 38 -16.24 2.47 -11.74
N ASN A 39 -16.32 3.61 -12.43
CA ASN A 39 -16.29 3.69 -13.89
C ASN A 39 -14.94 3.22 -14.49
N HIS A 40 -13.87 3.19 -13.70
CA HIS A 40 -12.55 2.67 -14.10
C HIS A 40 -12.27 1.26 -13.57
N GLY A 41 -13.32 0.53 -13.12
CA GLY A 41 -13.23 -0.87 -12.73
C GLY A 41 -12.66 -1.09 -11.31
N TYR A 42 -12.64 -0.07 -10.48
CA TYR A 42 -12.34 -0.23 -9.05
C TYR A 42 -13.62 -0.60 -8.29
N SER A 43 -13.46 -1.52 -7.35
CA SER A 43 -14.55 -1.96 -6.46
C SER A 43 -14.36 -1.47 -5.02
N ILE A 44 -13.16 -1.00 -4.67
CA ILE A 44 -12.83 -0.58 -3.30
C ILE A 44 -12.04 0.74 -3.37
N VAL A 45 -12.41 1.69 -2.51
CA VAL A 45 -11.61 2.90 -2.26
C VAL A 45 -11.47 3.09 -0.76
N ALA A 46 -10.24 3.25 -0.29
CA ALA A 46 -9.94 3.75 1.03
C ALA A 46 -9.93 5.28 0.99
N TYR A 47 -10.83 5.90 1.73
CA TYR A 47 -10.89 7.36 1.85
C TYR A 47 -9.91 7.77 2.95
N THR A 48 -8.74 8.22 2.56
CA THR A 48 -7.60 8.51 3.43
C THR A 48 -7.38 10.00 3.62
N ASP A 49 -8.45 10.76 3.74
CA ASP A 49 -8.36 12.19 4.01
C ASP A 49 -7.40 12.48 5.18
N HIS A 50 -6.60 13.53 5.07
CA HIS A 50 -5.58 13.88 6.05
C HIS A 50 -6.18 14.07 7.45
N ASP A 51 -5.66 13.32 8.41
CA ASP A 51 -5.92 13.49 9.85
C ASP A 51 -7.40 13.49 10.24
N ILE A 52 -8.28 12.82 9.47
CA ILE A 52 -9.69 12.65 9.81
C ILE A 52 -10.21 11.26 9.42
N LEU A 53 -10.93 10.59 10.31
CA LEU A 53 -11.65 9.35 10.03
C LEU A 53 -13.13 9.65 9.84
N LEU A 54 -13.66 9.33 8.67
CA LEU A 54 -15.07 9.47 8.34
C LEU A 54 -15.64 8.10 7.92
N ASP A 55 -16.84 7.82 8.38
CA ASP A 55 -17.62 6.65 7.96
C ASP A 55 -18.33 6.98 6.64
N HIS A 56 -17.92 6.31 5.57
CA HIS A 56 -18.52 6.40 4.24
C HIS A 56 -19.28 5.11 3.86
N SER A 57 -19.75 4.34 4.83
CA SER A 57 -20.48 3.08 4.60
C SER A 57 -21.81 3.28 3.84
N ASP A 58 -22.37 4.48 3.84
CA ASP A 58 -23.51 4.89 3.03
C ASP A 58 -23.23 4.86 1.51
N LEU A 59 -21.95 4.88 1.10
CA LEU A 59 -21.53 4.73 -0.29
C LEU A 59 -21.48 3.29 -0.75
N ASN A 60 -21.57 2.31 0.15
CA ASN A 60 -21.45 0.89 -0.20
C ASN A 60 -22.64 0.42 -1.05
N ASP A 61 -22.36 -0.38 -2.08
CA ASP A 61 -23.35 -1.06 -2.91
C ASP A 61 -22.83 -2.44 -3.39
N GLU A 62 -23.60 -3.15 -4.21
CA GLU A 62 -23.22 -4.48 -4.72
C GLU A 62 -21.86 -4.52 -5.45
N GLY A 63 -21.38 -3.40 -6.00
CA GLY A 63 -20.15 -3.31 -6.80
C GLY A 63 -19.12 -2.33 -6.24
N PHE A 64 -19.35 -1.76 -5.04
CA PHE A 64 -18.45 -0.78 -4.45
C PHE A 64 -18.45 -0.83 -2.93
N LEU A 65 -17.26 -0.71 -2.34
CA LEU A 65 -17.02 -0.68 -0.92
C LEU A 65 -16.05 0.47 -0.57
N ALA A 66 -16.50 1.33 0.34
CA ALA A 66 -15.69 2.39 0.96
C ALA A 66 -15.00 1.85 2.21
N LEU A 67 -13.69 1.94 2.30
CA LEU A 67 -12.95 1.65 3.52
C LEU A 67 -12.81 2.91 4.37
N THR A 68 -13.19 2.81 5.64
CA THR A 68 -12.97 3.84 6.67
C THR A 68 -11.49 3.91 6.98
N SER A 69 -10.85 5.02 6.62
CA SER A 69 -9.41 5.18 6.69
C SER A 69 -9.00 6.65 6.83
N SER A 70 -7.75 6.90 7.17
CA SER A 70 -7.19 8.25 7.27
C SER A 70 -5.69 8.20 6.99
N GLU A 71 -5.15 9.25 6.40
CA GLU A 71 -3.71 9.47 6.33
C GLU A 71 -3.24 10.35 7.48
N TYR A 72 -2.38 9.83 8.32
CA TYR A 72 -1.72 10.54 9.41
C TYR A 72 -0.45 11.21 8.92
N ALA A 73 -0.34 12.52 9.12
CA ALA A 73 0.86 13.29 8.82
C ALA A 73 1.66 13.58 10.11
N ILE A 74 2.91 13.15 10.15
CA ILE A 74 3.84 13.41 11.26
C ILE A 74 5.06 14.11 10.69
N ASN A 75 5.20 15.40 10.99
CA ASN A 75 6.25 16.24 10.43
C ASN A 75 7.41 16.41 11.41
N GLN A 76 8.63 16.45 10.88
CA GLN A 76 9.82 16.85 11.61
C GLN A 76 9.74 18.34 11.98
N ASP A 77 10.22 18.72 13.17
CA ASP A 77 10.18 20.12 13.61
C ASP A 77 11.06 21.03 12.75
N LYS A 78 12.23 20.55 12.35
CA LYS A 78 13.22 21.31 11.59
C LYS A 78 13.80 20.49 10.45
N PRO A 79 14.17 21.13 9.31
CA PRO A 79 14.85 20.47 8.21
C PRO A 79 16.21 19.87 8.62
N SER A 80 16.46 18.62 8.23
CA SER A 80 17.72 17.93 8.57
C SER A 80 18.95 18.48 7.86
N PHE A 81 18.77 19.12 6.68
CA PHE A 81 19.86 19.49 5.79
C PHE A 81 20.15 21.00 5.75
N ASP A 82 19.33 21.85 6.35
CA ASP A 82 19.46 23.32 6.26
C ASP A 82 20.77 23.84 6.88
N GLU A 83 21.23 23.22 7.96
CA GLU A 83 22.50 23.59 8.59
C GLU A 83 23.69 23.26 7.68
N ILE A 84 23.63 22.16 6.92
CA ILE A 84 24.70 21.73 6.00
C ILE A 84 24.82 22.67 4.80
N PHE A 85 23.69 23.13 4.25
CA PHE A 85 23.63 23.91 3.03
C PHE A 85 23.41 25.40 3.27
N GLY A 86 23.22 25.85 4.52
CA GLY A 86 22.97 27.23 4.88
C GLY A 86 21.69 27.84 4.30
N VAL A 87 20.70 27.00 3.98
CA VAL A 87 19.42 27.41 3.38
C VAL A 87 18.47 27.90 4.45
N LYS A 88 17.79 29.03 4.23
CA LYS A 88 16.91 29.67 5.23
C LYS A 88 15.47 29.88 4.78
N THR A 89 15.07 29.34 3.62
CA THR A 89 13.75 29.61 3.05
C THR A 89 13.01 28.32 2.72
N ASN A 90 11.68 28.36 2.78
CA ASN A 90 10.76 27.28 2.45
C ASN A 90 11.07 25.95 3.19
N GLU A 91 11.06 26.02 4.51
CA GLU A 91 11.38 24.88 5.38
C GLU A 91 10.46 23.67 5.17
N TRP A 92 9.19 23.91 4.82
CA TRP A 92 8.20 22.84 4.68
C TRP A 92 8.65 21.73 3.70
N VAL A 93 9.09 22.12 2.50
CA VAL A 93 9.51 21.16 1.45
C VAL A 93 10.83 20.45 1.76
N ARG A 94 11.50 20.78 2.86
CA ARG A 94 12.78 20.19 3.27
C ARG A 94 12.71 19.45 4.60
N LYS A 95 11.53 19.44 5.24
CA LYS A 95 11.28 18.64 6.44
C LYS A 95 10.96 17.21 6.04
N LYS A 96 11.54 16.26 6.74
CA LYS A 96 11.05 14.90 6.68
C LYS A 96 9.64 14.85 7.23
N CYS A 97 8.79 14.05 6.63
CA CYS A 97 7.51 13.65 7.23
C CYS A 97 7.40 12.13 7.23
N MET A 98 6.53 11.61 8.08
CA MET A 98 6.09 10.22 8.05
C MET A 98 4.60 10.25 7.81
N HIS A 99 4.17 9.75 6.67
CA HIS A 99 2.76 9.58 6.37
C HIS A 99 2.36 8.12 6.55
N LEU A 100 1.29 7.92 7.29
CA LEU A 100 0.78 6.58 7.63
C LEU A 100 -0.71 6.50 7.30
N ASN A 101 -1.09 5.63 6.37
CA ASN A 101 -2.49 5.28 6.23
C ASN A 101 -2.89 4.30 7.33
N ILE A 102 -4.03 4.59 7.96
CA ILE A 102 -4.68 3.68 8.88
C ILE A 102 -6.01 3.22 8.29
N PHE A 103 -6.23 1.90 8.24
CA PHE A 103 -7.46 1.30 7.72
C PHE A 103 -8.22 0.66 8.87
N SER A 104 -9.44 1.11 9.11
CA SER A 104 -10.25 0.55 10.18
C SER A 104 -10.72 -0.87 9.85
N LYS A 105 -10.69 -1.76 10.84
CA LYS A 105 -11.26 -3.11 10.73
C LYS A 105 -12.80 -3.12 10.91
N ASP A 106 -13.36 -2.03 11.41
CA ASP A 106 -14.79 -1.79 11.58
C ASP A 106 -15.19 -0.54 10.80
N PRO A 107 -16.14 -0.61 9.83
CA PRO A 107 -16.55 0.55 9.03
C PRO A 107 -17.07 1.74 9.86
N HIS A 108 -17.58 1.46 11.05
CA HIS A 108 -18.18 2.48 11.95
C HIS A 108 -17.21 3.00 13.02
N ASN A 109 -15.97 2.49 13.07
CA ASN A 109 -14.96 2.98 14.00
C ASN A 109 -14.31 4.26 13.48
N THR A 110 -14.78 5.40 13.95
CA THR A 110 -14.24 6.74 13.64
C THR A 110 -13.43 7.33 14.81
N PHE A 111 -13.09 6.53 15.83
CA PHE A 111 -12.17 6.95 16.87
C PHE A 111 -10.77 7.15 16.33
N MET A 112 -10.17 8.32 16.59
CA MET A 112 -8.82 8.68 16.12
C MET A 112 -7.76 8.33 17.17
N PRO A 113 -7.12 7.14 17.13
CA PRO A 113 -6.03 6.82 18.03
C PRO A 113 -4.80 7.69 17.72
N ALA A 114 -3.89 7.80 18.68
CA ALA A 114 -2.64 8.57 18.55
C ALA A 114 -2.88 9.99 17.97
N THR A 115 -3.92 10.68 18.45
CA THR A 115 -4.34 11.97 17.90
C THR A 115 -4.71 12.97 18.99
N LYS A 116 -4.31 14.22 18.78
CA LYS A 116 -4.74 15.37 19.57
C LYS A 116 -5.33 16.44 18.65
N VAL A 117 -6.57 16.83 18.85
CA VAL A 117 -7.33 17.74 17.97
C VAL A 117 -6.57 19.04 17.68
N ASP A 118 -6.02 19.70 18.69
CA ASP A 118 -5.32 21.01 18.53
C ASP A 118 -4.03 20.90 17.68
N GLN A 119 -3.51 19.71 17.46
CA GLN A 119 -2.27 19.50 16.70
C GLN A 119 -2.49 19.51 15.20
N HIS A 120 -3.73 19.26 14.76
CA HIS A 120 -4.09 19.10 13.35
C HIS A 120 -5.10 20.16 12.93
N TRP A 121 -4.74 20.96 11.92
CA TRP A 121 -5.57 22.08 11.46
C TRP A 121 -6.96 21.62 10.96
N ILE A 122 -7.04 20.47 10.27
CA ILE A 122 -8.32 19.92 9.79
C ILE A 122 -9.25 19.62 10.96
N LEU A 123 -8.77 18.92 11.98
CA LEU A 123 -9.57 18.60 13.17
C LEU A 123 -9.97 19.86 13.93
N LYS A 124 -9.00 20.74 14.20
CA LYS A 124 -9.25 21.96 14.95
C LYS A 124 -10.28 22.87 14.29
N ASP A 125 -10.20 23.05 12.97
CA ASP A 125 -10.99 24.06 12.25
C ASP A 125 -12.28 23.49 11.67
N ARG A 126 -12.33 22.19 11.30
CA ARG A 126 -13.49 21.58 10.65
C ARG A 126 -14.20 20.51 11.51
N TYR A 127 -13.44 19.78 12.34
CA TYR A 127 -13.93 18.62 13.09
C TYR A 127 -13.53 18.65 14.58
N PRO A 128 -13.83 19.74 15.33
CA PRO A 128 -13.33 19.93 16.70
C PRO A 128 -13.88 18.89 17.70
N ASP A 129 -14.99 18.24 17.38
CA ASP A 129 -15.63 17.23 18.23
C ASP A 129 -15.14 15.79 17.96
N THR A 130 -14.08 15.62 17.15
CA THR A 130 -13.50 14.30 16.85
C THR A 130 -13.06 13.59 18.13
N LYS A 131 -13.51 12.35 18.27
CA LYS A 131 -13.10 11.49 19.40
C LYS A 131 -11.69 10.96 19.19
N CYS A 132 -10.80 11.26 20.11
CA CYS A 132 -9.39 10.87 20.07
C CYS A 132 -8.84 10.63 21.48
N ASP A 133 -7.60 10.09 21.57
CA ASP A 133 -6.95 9.78 22.85
C ASP A 133 -6.09 10.92 23.43
N GLY A 134 -5.96 12.04 22.72
CA GLY A 134 -5.18 13.21 23.14
C GLY A 134 -3.66 13.05 22.97
N PHE A 135 -3.21 12.04 22.25
CA PHE A 135 -1.79 11.76 22.04
C PHE A 135 -1.13 12.80 21.11
N VAL A 136 0.07 13.27 21.48
CA VAL A 136 0.85 14.21 20.68
C VAL A 136 1.80 13.44 19.77
N ARG A 137 1.71 13.67 18.47
CA ARG A 137 2.59 13.07 17.45
C ARG A 137 3.88 13.87 17.34
N GLU A 138 5.00 13.16 17.32
CA GLU A 138 6.34 13.71 17.14
C GLU A 138 7.14 12.84 16.17
N TYR A 139 7.99 13.44 15.35
CA TYR A 139 8.83 12.70 14.41
C TYR A 139 10.08 12.16 15.13
N THR A 140 9.86 11.11 15.92
CA THR A 140 10.92 10.28 16.51
C THR A 140 10.55 8.81 16.37
N ILE A 141 11.53 7.92 16.26
CA ILE A 141 11.27 6.47 16.09
C ILE A 141 10.43 5.91 17.24
N GLU A 142 10.67 6.35 18.47
CA GLU A 142 9.91 5.95 19.64
C GLU A 142 8.45 6.37 19.56
N ASN A 143 8.19 7.62 19.16
CA ASN A 143 6.83 8.15 19.03
C ASN A 143 6.11 7.54 17.83
N LEU A 144 6.78 7.38 16.68
CA LEU A 144 6.25 6.71 15.49
C LEU A 144 5.82 5.26 15.80
N ASN A 145 6.64 4.51 16.53
CA ASN A 145 6.28 3.16 16.97
C ASN A 145 5.11 3.15 17.97
N GLU A 146 5.00 4.16 18.82
CA GLU A 146 3.86 4.31 19.74
C GLU A 146 2.57 4.66 18.96
N ILE A 147 2.64 5.50 17.93
CA ILE A 147 1.52 5.79 17.01
C ILE A 147 1.03 4.48 16.38
N ILE A 148 1.92 3.71 15.75
CA ILE A 148 1.60 2.44 15.09
C ILE A 148 0.97 1.45 16.09
N ARG A 149 1.54 1.33 17.29
CA ARG A 149 1.01 0.45 18.35
C ARG A 149 -0.41 0.84 18.76
N ARG A 150 -0.67 2.14 18.99
CA ARG A 150 -2.00 2.66 19.36
C ARG A 150 -3.03 2.41 18.26
N CYS A 151 -2.66 2.61 17.00
CA CYS A 151 -3.52 2.33 15.87
C CYS A 151 -3.88 0.84 15.79
N ASN A 152 -2.88 -0.04 15.92
CA ASN A 152 -3.11 -1.50 15.92
C ASN A 152 -4.02 -1.94 17.08
N GLU A 153 -3.81 -1.44 18.29
CA GLU A 153 -4.64 -1.74 19.45
C GLU A 153 -6.06 -1.22 19.34
N ALA A 154 -6.26 -0.10 18.64
CA ALA A 154 -7.57 0.46 18.36
C ALA A 154 -8.30 -0.21 17.17
N GLY A 155 -7.72 -1.27 16.59
CA GLY A 155 -8.36 -2.06 15.53
C GLY A 155 -8.10 -1.54 14.11
N PHE A 156 -6.93 -0.97 13.87
CA PHE A 156 -6.52 -0.51 12.52
C PHE A 156 -5.37 -1.36 11.97
N LEU A 157 -5.25 -1.42 10.65
CA LEU A 157 -4.06 -1.82 9.92
C LEU A 157 -3.29 -0.56 9.55
N VAL A 158 -1.96 -0.57 9.67
CA VAL A 158 -1.12 0.64 9.46
C VAL A 158 -0.17 0.43 8.28
N GLN A 159 -0.20 1.36 7.33
CA GLN A 159 0.63 1.39 6.13
C GLN A 159 1.61 2.56 6.19
N LEU A 160 2.86 2.34 5.79
CA LEU A 160 3.81 3.40 5.49
C LEU A 160 3.60 3.87 4.04
N ASN A 161 3.42 5.19 3.84
CA ASN A 161 3.16 5.80 2.55
C ASN A 161 4.42 6.44 1.95
N HIS A 162 4.51 6.49 0.63
CA HIS A 162 5.42 7.29 -0.24
C HIS A 162 6.73 7.75 0.43
N PRO A 163 7.63 6.83 0.82
CA PRO A 163 8.82 7.18 1.63
C PRO A 163 9.82 8.10 0.91
N TYR A 164 9.89 8.07 -0.43
CA TYR A 164 10.80 8.95 -1.17
C TYR A 164 10.34 10.41 -1.12
N TRP A 165 9.07 10.67 -1.43
CA TRP A 165 8.48 12.01 -1.33
C TRP A 165 8.59 12.57 0.10
N SER A 166 8.41 11.71 1.09
CA SER A 166 8.50 12.03 2.52
C SER A 166 9.92 12.28 3.02
N LEU A 167 10.94 12.16 2.16
CA LEU A 167 12.36 12.25 2.50
C LEU A 167 12.80 11.23 3.56
N ASN A 168 12.12 10.08 3.66
CA ASN A 168 12.50 9.04 4.60
C ASN A 168 13.79 8.37 4.16
N GLU A 169 14.71 8.26 5.10
CA GLU A 169 15.93 7.49 4.95
C GLU A 169 15.77 6.09 5.57
N ARG A 170 16.75 5.23 5.34
CA ARG A 170 16.72 3.85 5.83
C ARG A 170 16.49 3.78 7.35
N GLU A 171 17.13 4.66 8.10
CA GLU A 171 17.02 4.74 9.56
C GLU A 171 15.61 5.09 10.03
N ASP A 172 14.83 5.81 9.20
CA ASP A 172 13.47 6.21 9.53
C ASP A 172 12.50 5.02 9.41
N TYR A 173 12.63 4.15 8.38
CA TYR A 173 11.67 3.06 8.15
C TYR A 173 12.10 1.70 8.69
N ILE A 174 13.40 1.40 8.78
CA ILE A 174 13.88 0.07 9.19
C ILE A 174 13.62 -0.25 10.66
N ASN A 175 13.41 0.77 11.49
CA ASN A 175 13.16 0.65 12.92
C ASN A 175 11.67 0.71 13.30
N LEU A 176 10.77 0.85 12.32
CA LEU A 176 9.33 0.81 12.57
C LEU A 176 8.88 -0.61 12.92
N LYS A 177 7.86 -0.72 13.77
CA LYS A 177 7.33 -1.99 14.27
C LYS A 177 5.81 -2.01 14.16
N GLY A 178 5.27 -3.13 13.69
CA GLY A 178 3.82 -3.33 13.64
C GLY A 178 3.15 -2.74 12.42
N LEU A 179 3.90 -2.34 11.40
CA LEU A 179 3.34 -2.02 10.09
C LEU A 179 2.68 -3.26 9.48
N TRP A 180 1.52 -3.07 8.88
CA TRP A 180 0.86 -4.05 8.04
C TRP A 180 1.43 -4.02 6.62
N SER A 181 1.63 -2.81 6.04
CA SER A 181 2.10 -2.69 4.65
C SER A 181 3.04 -1.52 4.43
N LEU A 182 3.73 -1.59 3.28
CA LEU A 182 4.43 -0.47 2.63
C LEU A 182 3.76 -0.17 1.30
N GLU A 183 3.48 1.08 1.03
CA GLU A 183 3.09 1.57 -0.30
C GLU A 183 4.34 1.64 -1.19
N ILE A 184 4.48 0.66 -2.11
CA ILE A 184 5.66 0.56 -2.99
C ILE A 184 5.53 1.36 -4.29
N LEU A 185 4.35 1.86 -4.56
CA LEU A 185 4.04 2.86 -5.57
C LEU A 185 2.93 3.75 -5.05
N ASN A 186 3.22 5.03 -4.94
CA ASN A 186 2.26 6.11 -4.84
C ASN A 186 2.24 6.83 -6.19
N TYR A 187 1.11 6.79 -6.89
CA TYR A 187 1.10 7.21 -8.29
C TYR A 187 1.18 8.73 -8.45
N ALA A 188 0.57 9.52 -7.56
CA ALA A 188 0.68 10.98 -7.61
C ALA A 188 2.11 11.44 -7.33
N THR A 189 2.73 10.95 -6.28
CA THR A 189 4.11 11.31 -5.94
C THR A 189 5.14 10.74 -6.92
N GLU A 190 4.86 9.61 -7.59
CA GLU A 190 5.67 9.14 -8.73
C GLU A 190 5.64 10.12 -9.90
N LEU A 191 4.46 10.71 -10.21
CA LEU A 191 4.36 11.74 -11.25
C LEU A 191 5.09 13.03 -10.87
N GLU A 192 5.15 13.37 -9.58
CA GLU A 192 5.84 14.55 -9.07
C GLU A 192 7.36 14.37 -9.03
N THR A 193 7.83 13.21 -8.60
CA THR A 193 9.25 12.98 -8.27
C THR A 193 9.98 12.08 -9.28
N GLY A 194 9.26 11.20 -9.99
CA GLY A 194 9.84 10.17 -10.86
C GLY A 194 10.61 9.09 -10.09
N SER A 195 10.39 8.92 -8.79
CA SER A 195 11.20 8.05 -7.93
C SER A 195 10.42 7.36 -6.81
N GLU A 196 9.09 7.44 -6.79
CA GLU A 196 8.28 6.83 -5.73
C GLU A 196 7.98 5.34 -5.96
N TYR A 197 8.30 4.78 -7.13
CA TYR A 197 8.25 3.34 -7.31
C TYR A 197 9.44 2.68 -6.59
N CYS A 198 9.19 2.18 -5.38
CA CYS A 198 10.23 1.82 -4.42
C CYS A 198 10.17 0.36 -3.89
N PRO A 199 10.01 -0.68 -4.72
CA PRO A 199 9.99 -2.08 -4.26
C PRO A 199 11.30 -2.50 -3.56
N TYR A 200 12.39 -1.76 -3.78
CA TYR A 200 13.68 -2.00 -3.10
C TYR A 200 13.63 -1.68 -1.60
N ILE A 201 12.84 -0.69 -1.18
CA ILE A 201 12.60 -0.38 0.25
C ILE A 201 11.87 -1.56 0.91
N TYR A 202 10.84 -2.08 0.24
CA TYR A 202 10.13 -3.28 0.71
C TYR A 202 11.10 -4.47 0.90
N ASP A 203 11.94 -4.76 -0.09
CA ASP A 203 12.92 -5.84 -0.01
C ASP A 203 13.95 -5.60 1.11
N ASP A 204 14.33 -4.35 1.39
CA ASP A 204 15.22 -4.02 2.50
C ASP A 204 14.53 -4.23 3.86
N MET A 205 13.29 -3.80 4.01
CA MET A 205 12.50 -4.01 5.24
C MET A 205 12.29 -5.51 5.53
N VAL A 206 11.91 -6.29 4.52
CA VAL A 206 11.76 -7.76 4.64
C VAL A 206 13.10 -8.42 5.02
N ARG A 207 14.18 -8.03 4.35
CA ARG A 207 15.53 -8.57 4.62
C ARG A 207 16.00 -8.31 6.04
N ASN A 208 15.48 -7.26 6.67
CA ASN A 208 15.75 -6.88 8.06
C ASN A 208 14.69 -7.39 9.05
N GLY A 209 13.86 -8.36 8.68
CA GLY A 209 13.01 -9.12 9.59
C GLY A 209 11.52 -8.81 9.54
N MET A 210 11.06 -7.91 8.67
CA MET A 210 9.63 -7.60 8.52
C MET A 210 8.94 -8.60 7.56
N TYR A 211 9.03 -9.90 7.85
CA TYR A 211 8.57 -10.97 6.96
C TYR A 211 7.07 -10.98 6.68
N ASN A 212 6.26 -10.40 7.56
CA ASN A 212 4.81 -10.31 7.42
C ASN A 212 4.35 -9.01 6.76
N LEU A 213 5.29 -8.16 6.34
CA LEU A 213 4.97 -6.91 5.66
C LEU A 213 4.31 -7.21 4.32
N VAL A 214 3.21 -6.54 4.03
CA VAL A 214 2.52 -6.59 2.75
C VAL A 214 2.99 -5.42 1.88
N CYS A 215 2.98 -5.55 0.56
CA CYS A 215 3.17 -4.42 -0.34
C CYS A 215 1.87 -4.01 -1.01
N THR A 216 1.65 -2.72 -1.14
CA THR A 216 0.48 -2.10 -1.75
C THR A 216 0.90 -1.08 -2.81
N MET A 217 -0.03 -0.69 -3.66
CA MET A 217 0.07 0.44 -4.55
C MET A 217 -1.22 1.25 -4.47
N GLY A 218 -1.10 2.57 -4.44
CA GLY A 218 -2.21 3.51 -4.40
C GLY A 218 -2.01 4.70 -5.31
N ASP A 219 -3.03 5.54 -5.42
CA ASP A 219 -2.98 6.70 -6.30
C ASP A 219 -2.59 7.99 -5.57
N ASP A 220 -3.00 8.16 -4.30
CA ASP A 220 -2.87 9.41 -3.54
C ASP A 220 -3.49 10.60 -4.31
N ASN A 221 -4.63 10.33 -4.91
CA ASN A 221 -5.28 11.27 -5.80
C ASN A 221 -6.00 12.38 -5.03
N HIS A 222 -5.73 13.61 -5.43
CA HIS A 222 -6.41 14.82 -4.95
C HIS A 222 -7.42 15.35 -5.98
N ASN A 223 -7.34 14.88 -7.23
CA ASN A 223 -8.24 15.20 -8.35
C ASN A 223 -8.35 16.69 -8.69
N HIS A 224 -7.27 17.45 -8.48
CA HIS A 224 -7.20 18.84 -8.92
C HIS A 224 -7.20 18.96 -10.46
N ALA A 225 -7.76 20.04 -10.97
CA ALA A 225 -7.88 20.27 -12.40
C ALA A 225 -6.51 20.25 -13.11
N GLY A 226 -6.40 19.43 -14.17
CA GLY A 226 -5.18 19.33 -14.98
C GLY A 226 -4.16 18.29 -14.50
N VAL A 227 -4.38 17.64 -13.36
CA VAL A 227 -3.49 16.58 -12.83
C VAL A 227 -4.03 15.20 -13.18
N ARG A 228 -3.15 14.27 -13.59
CA ARG A 228 -3.51 12.90 -14.01
C ARG A 228 -3.08 11.84 -12.98
N GLU A 229 -3.31 12.09 -11.73
CA GLU A 229 -2.82 11.31 -10.58
C GLU A 229 -3.68 10.09 -10.22
N SER A 230 -4.68 9.73 -11.02
CA SER A 230 -5.61 8.63 -10.72
C SER A 230 -5.41 7.42 -11.63
N PHE A 231 -5.75 6.22 -11.10
CA PHE A 231 -5.79 4.92 -11.78
C PHE A 231 -4.43 4.31 -12.13
N GLY A 232 -3.33 4.86 -11.63
CA GLY A 232 -1.97 4.39 -11.93
C GLY A 232 -1.49 3.30 -11.00
N GLY A 233 -1.91 3.33 -9.73
CA GLY A 233 -1.64 2.31 -8.72
C GLY A 233 -2.91 1.58 -8.29
N SER A 234 -2.83 0.30 -8.04
CA SER A 234 -3.93 -0.46 -7.45
C SER A 234 -3.46 -1.67 -6.66
N THR A 235 -4.25 -2.03 -5.65
CA THR A 235 -4.08 -3.25 -4.88
C THR A 235 -5.26 -4.18 -5.16
N MET A 236 -4.98 -5.44 -5.52
CA MET A 236 -5.98 -6.45 -5.81
C MET A 236 -6.26 -7.26 -4.55
N ILE A 237 -7.53 -7.37 -4.15
CA ILE A 237 -7.96 -8.06 -2.94
C ILE A 237 -8.78 -9.28 -3.31
N GLY A 238 -8.36 -10.45 -2.84
CA GLY A 238 -9.04 -11.74 -3.07
C GLY A 238 -10.02 -12.06 -1.94
N ALA A 239 -11.31 -11.81 -2.16
CA ALA A 239 -12.38 -12.13 -1.21
C ALA A 239 -13.54 -12.88 -1.90
N LYS A 240 -14.32 -13.67 -1.15
CA LYS A 240 -15.47 -14.40 -1.72
C LYS A 240 -16.58 -13.46 -2.14
N GLU A 241 -16.86 -12.47 -1.31
CA GLU A 241 -17.88 -11.45 -1.53
C GLU A 241 -17.29 -10.06 -1.24
N LEU A 242 -17.83 -9.03 -1.89
CA LEU A 242 -17.48 -7.64 -1.63
C LEU A 242 -18.18 -7.15 -0.35
N LYS A 243 -17.72 -7.63 0.79
CA LYS A 243 -18.19 -7.26 2.12
C LYS A 243 -17.04 -6.77 2.97
N TYR A 244 -17.30 -5.80 3.83
CA TYR A 244 -16.27 -5.15 4.63
C TYR A 244 -15.44 -6.13 5.45
N ASP A 245 -16.09 -7.02 6.19
CA ASP A 245 -15.46 -8.05 7.01
C ASP A 245 -14.58 -9.03 6.19
N GLN A 246 -15.06 -9.43 5.01
CA GLN A 246 -14.30 -10.32 4.13
C GLN A 246 -13.11 -9.63 3.46
N VAL A 247 -13.25 -8.35 3.13
CA VAL A 247 -12.14 -7.52 2.61
C VAL A 247 -11.07 -7.35 3.68
N ILE A 248 -11.45 -7.00 4.91
CA ILE A 248 -10.49 -6.88 6.03
C ILE A 248 -9.82 -8.24 6.32
N GLU A 249 -10.58 -9.33 6.34
CA GLU A 249 -10.01 -10.68 6.51
C GLU A 249 -8.99 -11.01 5.41
N ALA A 250 -9.28 -10.66 4.16
CA ALA A 250 -8.36 -10.86 3.04
C ALA A 250 -7.08 -10.00 3.19
N MET A 251 -7.21 -8.76 3.64
CA MET A 251 -6.08 -7.88 3.95
C MET A 251 -5.20 -8.47 5.06
N GLU A 252 -5.78 -8.91 6.17
CA GLU A 252 -5.06 -9.52 7.30
C GLU A 252 -4.35 -10.83 6.92
N LYS A 253 -4.95 -11.63 6.04
CA LYS A 253 -4.37 -12.89 5.56
C LYS A 253 -3.35 -12.72 4.42
N GLY A 254 -3.16 -11.52 3.91
CA GLY A 254 -2.30 -11.26 2.76
C GLY A 254 -2.85 -11.85 1.45
N HIS A 255 -4.16 -12.04 1.34
CA HIS A 255 -4.82 -12.44 0.08
C HIS A 255 -4.89 -11.27 -0.88
N ILE A 256 -3.73 -10.65 -1.12
CA ILE A 256 -3.58 -9.45 -1.93
C ILE A 256 -2.32 -9.51 -2.78
N TYR A 257 -2.33 -8.78 -3.87
CA TYR A 257 -1.16 -8.38 -4.63
C TYR A 257 -1.39 -6.96 -5.16
N CYS A 258 -0.33 -6.24 -5.49
CA CYS A 258 -0.48 -4.88 -6.04
C CYS A 258 -0.01 -4.82 -7.49
N THR A 259 -0.55 -3.86 -8.25
CA THR A 259 -0.25 -3.72 -9.67
C THR A 259 -0.29 -2.26 -10.12
N SER A 260 0.63 -1.89 -11.01
CA SER A 260 0.67 -0.56 -11.65
C SER A 260 0.13 -0.61 -13.08
N GLY A 261 -0.38 0.53 -13.53
CA GLY A 261 -0.87 0.73 -14.88
C GLY A 261 -2.33 1.15 -14.94
N ARG A 262 -2.57 2.20 -15.71
CA ARG A 262 -3.92 2.79 -15.88
C ARG A 262 -4.87 1.87 -16.66
N ASN A 263 -4.34 1.18 -17.67
CA ASN A 263 -5.11 0.33 -18.56
C ASN A 263 -4.50 -1.08 -18.57
N ASN A 264 -5.33 -2.08 -18.31
CA ASN A 264 -4.96 -3.50 -18.36
C ASN A 264 -3.65 -3.84 -17.64
N PRO A 265 -3.51 -3.51 -16.34
CA PRO A 265 -2.30 -3.84 -15.61
C PRO A 265 -2.05 -5.35 -15.59
N PRO A 266 -0.80 -5.79 -15.37
CA PRO A 266 -0.51 -7.21 -15.24
C PRO A 266 -1.25 -7.81 -14.04
N VAL A 267 -1.77 -9.04 -14.21
CA VAL A 267 -2.55 -9.73 -13.18
C VAL A 267 -2.10 -11.18 -13.02
N PHE A 268 -2.14 -11.68 -11.79
CA PHE A 268 -2.01 -13.10 -11.49
C PHE A 268 -3.35 -13.81 -11.74
N LYS A 269 -3.32 -14.95 -12.46
CA LYS A 269 -4.46 -15.84 -12.67
C LYS A 269 -4.43 -17.04 -11.73
N ALA A 270 -3.24 -17.59 -11.49
CA ALA A 270 -2.98 -18.61 -10.48
C ALA A 270 -1.54 -18.49 -9.97
N LEU A 271 -1.35 -18.72 -8.68
CA LEU A 271 -0.03 -18.74 -8.05
C LEU A 271 -0.04 -19.77 -6.92
N TYR A 272 0.79 -20.81 -7.04
CA TYR A 272 0.84 -21.89 -6.07
C TYR A 272 2.18 -22.65 -6.12
N VAL A 273 2.45 -23.41 -5.07
CA VAL A 273 3.55 -24.38 -5.02
C VAL A 273 2.98 -25.80 -5.12
N GLU A 274 3.54 -26.63 -5.96
CA GLU A 274 3.25 -28.05 -6.08
C GLU A 274 4.57 -28.80 -6.37
N ASP A 275 4.83 -29.85 -5.61
CA ASP A 275 6.04 -30.70 -5.75
C ASP A 275 7.36 -29.88 -5.71
N ASN A 276 7.40 -28.91 -4.80
CA ASN A 276 8.50 -27.92 -4.65
C ASN A 276 8.78 -27.10 -5.93
N ILE A 277 7.74 -26.87 -6.74
CA ILE A 277 7.80 -25.98 -7.91
C ILE A 277 6.79 -24.83 -7.70
N ILE A 278 7.27 -23.60 -7.81
CA ILE A 278 6.42 -22.40 -7.87
C ILE A 278 5.82 -22.36 -9.28
N LYS A 279 4.50 -22.39 -9.39
CA LYS A 279 3.76 -22.35 -10.66
C LYS A 279 2.96 -21.06 -10.73
N ILE A 280 3.12 -20.35 -11.84
CA ILE A 280 2.61 -19.01 -12.07
C ILE A 280 1.83 -18.99 -13.38
N ASP A 281 0.54 -18.65 -13.32
CA ASP A 281 -0.26 -18.27 -14.48
C ASP A 281 -0.64 -16.79 -14.36
N CYS A 282 -0.49 -16.02 -15.43
CA CYS A 282 -0.71 -14.58 -15.42
C CYS A 282 -1.33 -14.05 -16.73
N SER A 283 -1.60 -12.74 -16.78
CA SER A 283 -1.83 -12.05 -18.05
C SER A 283 -0.56 -12.08 -18.91
N PRO A 284 -0.60 -11.73 -20.22
CA PRO A 284 0.60 -11.59 -21.03
C PRO A 284 1.58 -10.59 -20.42
N VAL A 285 2.84 -11.05 -20.19
CA VAL A 285 3.94 -10.25 -19.63
C VAL A 285 5.24 -10.53 -20.38
N VAL A 286 6.21 -9.65 -20.31
CA VAL A 286 7.53 -9.84 -20.93
C VAL A 286 8.58 -10.38 -19.96
N ASN A 287 8.32 -10.28 -18.63
CA ASN A 287 9.26 -10.76 -17.62
C ASN A 287 8.52 -11.24 -16.37
N ILE A 288 8.98 -12.37 -15.83
CA ILE A 288 8.54 -12.93 -14.54
C ILE A 288 9.77 -13.14 -13.69
N VAL A 289 9.78 -12.60 -12.48
CA VAL A 289 10.89 -12.69 -11.54
C VAL A 289 10.45 -13.33 -10.24
N VAL A 290 11.23 -14.26 -9.72
CA VAL A 290 11.17 -14.76 -8.35
C VAL A 290 12.25 -14.05 -7.55
N ASN A 291 11.88 -12.99 -6.85
CA ASN A 291 12.78 -12.24 -5.97
C ASN A 291 12.95 -13.01 -4.65
N GLY A 292 14.18 -13.22 -4.21
CA GLY A 292 14.51 -13.98 -3.01
C GLY A 292 15.40 -13.21 -2.04
N TYR A 293 15.93 -13.93 -1.04
CA TYR A 293 16.84 -13.37 -0.04
C TYR A 293 18.16 -12.85 -0.61
N GLY A 294 18.67 -13.52 -1.64
CA GLY A 294 19.95 -13.23 -2.26
C GLY A 294 19.86 -12.20 -3.39
N ARG A 295 21.00 -11.92 -3.99
CA ARG A 295 21.12 -11.05 -5.16
C ARG A 295 20.88 -11.76 -6.50
N ALA A 296 20.81 -13.09 -6.49
CA ALA A 296 20.68 -13.92 -7.68
C ALA A 296 19.24 -14.40 -7.81
N ASP A 297 18.36 -13.49 -8.20
CA ASP A 297 16.95 -13.79 -8.47
C ASP A 297 16.82 -14.69 -9.70
N ARG A 298 15.77 -15.49 -9.72
CA ARG A 298 15.43 -16.32 -10.88
C ARG A 298 14.42 -15.57 -11.73
N HIS A 299 14.56 -15.63 -13.05
CA HIS A 299 13.63 -14.95 -13.94
C HIS A 299 13.49 -15.70 -15.28
N ILE A 300 12.41 -15.41 -15.96
CA ILE A 300 12.18 -15.72 -17.36
C ILE A 300 11.83 -14.43 -18.08
N THR A 301 12.46 -14.18 -19.21
CA THR A 301 12.15 -13.05 -20.10
C THR A 301 11.68 -13.60 -21.44
N ALA A 302 10.58 -13.05 -21.98
CA ALA A 302 10.09 -13.40 -23.29
C ALA A 302 11.10 -13.01 -24.38
N PRO A 303 11.18 -13.74 -25.51
CA PRO A 303 11.84 -13.25 -26.72
C PRO A 303 11.21 -11.91 -27.19
N GLU A 304 11.94 -11.18 -28.05
CA GLU A 304 11.39 -9.97 -28.67
C GLU A 304 10.07 -10.26 -29.37
N GLU A 305 9.11 -9.36 -29.25
CA GLU A 305 7.75 -9.42 -29.83
C GLU A 305 6.87 -10.57 -29.28
N GLU A 306 7.32 -11.29 -28.23
CA GLU A 306 6.56 -12.36 -27.57
C GLU A 306 6.16 -11.98 -26.13
N THR A 307 5.22 -12.75 -25.58
CA THR A 307 4.79 -12.63 -24.17
C THR A 307 4.74 -14.00 -23.50
N ILE A 308 4.81 -13.99 -22.16
CA ILE A 308 4.74 -15.16 -21.31
C ILE A 308 3.44 -15.07 -20.51
N THR A 309 2.72 -16.20 -20.40
CA THR A 309 1.51 -16.31 -19.56
C THR A 309 1.64 -17.42 -18.51
N HIS A 310 2.73 -18.18 -18.56
CA HIS A 310 3.00 -19.28 -17.64
C HIS A 310 4.50 -19.38 -17.34
N ALA A 311 4.86 -19.68 -16.09
CA ALA A 311 6.23 -19.99 -15.68
C ALA A 311 6.28 -20.96 -14.51
N GLU A 312 7.35 -21.74 -14.46
CA GLU A 312 7.65 -22.66 -13.37
C GLU A 312 9.08 -22.42 -12.84
N PHE A 313 9.23 -22.37 -11.50
CA PHE A 313 10.52 -22.22 -10.85
C PHE A 313 10.68 -23.19 -9.68
N PRO A 314 11.83 -23.87 -9.55
CA PRO A 314 12.06 -24.72 -8.39
C PRO A 314 12.10 -23.90 -7.11
N LEU A 315 11.37 -24.34 -6.08
CA LEU A 315 11.46 -23.80 -4.72
C LEU A 315 12.64 -24.48 -4.00
N ARG A 316 13.54 -23.70 -3.38
CA ARG A 316 14.76 -24.19 -2.72
C ARG A 316 14.77 -23.74 -1.26
N GLU A 317 15.20 -24.61 -0.34
CA GLU A 317 15.38 -24.25 1.07
C GLU A 317 16.28 -23.01 1.27
N SER A 318 17.30 -22.87 0.42
CA SER A 318 18.25 -21.75 0.45
C SER A 318 17.62 -20.40 0.11
N ASP A 319 16.42 -20.36 -0.47
CA ASP A 319 15.73 -19.12 -0.83
C ASP A 319 15.23 -18.35 0.39
N VAL A 320 15.05 -19.02 1.56
CA VAL A 320 14.54 -18.49 2.84
C VAL A 320 13.12 -17.91 2.69
N TYR A 321 12.94 -16.92 1.81
CA TYR A 321 11.68 -16.35 1.38
C TYR A 321 11.73 -15.99 -0.10
N PHE A 322 10.57 -15.75 -0.70
CA PHE A 322 10.46 -15.28 -2.08
C PHE A 322 9.19 -14.42 -2.24
N ARG A 323 9.19 -13.60 -3.27
CA ARG A 323 8.02 -12.92 -3.82
C ARG A 323 8.06 -12.95 -5.35
N ILE A 324 6.94 -12.67 -6.01
CA ILE A 324 6.85 -12.71 -7.46
C ILE A 324 6.63 -11.30 -8.00
N THR A 325 7.38 -10.96 -9.05
CA THR A 325 7.18 -9.75 -9.85
C THR A 325 6.84 -10.13 -11.28
N LEU A 326 5.77 -9.56 -11.80
CA LEU A 326 5.40 -9.59 -13.22
C LEU A 326 5.70 -8.23 -13.83
N ARG A 327 6.18 -8.19 -15.09
CA ARG A 327 6.34 -6.94 -15.86
C ARG A 327 5.77 -7.11 -17.26
N ASP A 328 4.90 -6.19 -17.67
CA ASP A 328 4.38 -6.15 -19.03
C ASP A 328 5.29 -5.37 -19.99
N GLU A 329 4.94 -5.33 -21.28
CA GLU A 329 5.67 -4.62 -22.32
C GLU A 329 5.65 -3.10 -22.17
N TYR A 330 4.69 -2.55 -21.41
CA TYR A 330 4.55 -1.10 -21.13
C TYR A 330 5.34 -0.66 -19.89
N GLY A 331 5.99 -1.60 -19.20
CA GLY A 331 6.73 -1.34 -17.97
C GLY A 331 5.87 -1.35 -16.70
N ASN A 332 4.58 -1.68 -16.79
CA ASN A 332 3.76 -1.88 -15.61
C ASN A 332 4.18 -3.15 -14.88
N ASN A 333 4.02 -3.15 -13.56
CA ASN A 333 4.45 -4.26 -12.72
C ASN A 333 3.30 -4.77 -11.86
N ALA A 334 3.31 -6.07 -11.52
CA ALA A 334 2.53 -6.61 -10.41
C ALA A 334 3.47 -7.30 -9.42
N HIS A 335 3.20 -7.13 -8.13
CA HIS A 335 4.01 -7.67 -7.04
C HIS A 335 3.16 -8.41 -6.02
N THR A 336 3.60 -9.60 -5.64
CA THR A 336 3.11 -10.22 -4.42
C THR A 336 3.90 -9.69 -3.21
N HIS A 337 3.34 -9.86 -2.01
CA HIS A 337 4.12 -9.82 -0.79
C HIS A 337 5.06 -11.04 -0.70
N THR A 338 5.84 -11.10 0.37
CA THR A 338 6.81 -12.16 0.64
C THR A 338 6.16 -13.41 1.22
N TYR A 339 6.60 -14.59 0.75
CA TYR A 339 6.22 -15.91 1.24
C TYR A 339 7.44 -16.60 1.86
N MET A 340 7.29 -17.17 3.06
CA MET A 340 8.36 -17.93 3.70
C MET A 340 8.46 -19.32 3.07
N VAL A 341 9.64 -19.71 2.61
CA VAL A 341 9.86 -21.03 1.96
C VAL A 341 9.46 -22.19 2.88
N ALA A 342 9.74 -22.05 4.19
CA ALA A 342 9.44 -23.09 5.16
C ALA A 342 7.95 -23.50 5.23
N ASP A 343 7.03 -22.62 4.82
CA ASP A 343 5.58 -22.88 4.84
C ASP A 343 5.12 -23.69 3.61
N TYR A 344 5.93 -23.68 2.54
CA TYR A 344 5.54 -24.23 1.24
C TYR A 344 6.36 -25.43 0.80
N ILE A 345 7.61 -25.54 1.22
CA ILE A 345 8.50 -26.64 0.81
C ILE A 345 8.05 -27.97 1.42
N GLU A 346 8.06 -29.03 0.63
CA GLU A 346 7.83 -30.41 1.09
C GLU A 346 9.20 -31.04 1.41
N LYS A 347 9.31 -31.66 2.60
CA LYS A 347 10.50 -32.36 3.08
C LYS A 347 10.54 -33.79 2.59
#